data_9778a97ad462ff30f65121e088d72abd
#
_entry.id   9778a97ad462ff30f65121e088d72abd
#
_cell.length_a   1.000
_cell.length_b   1.000
_cell.length_c   1.000
_cell.angle_alpha   90.00
_cell.angle_beta   90.00
_cell.angle_gamma   90.00
#
_symmetry.space_group_name_H-M   'P 1'
#
loop_
_entity.id
_entity.type
_entity.pdbx_description
1 polymer ?
#
loop_
_entity_poly.entity_id
_entity_poly.type
_entity_poly.pdbx_seq_one_letter_code
_entity_poly.pdbx_strand_id
1 'polypeptide(L)' 'DARRTKKSASTRLLIGIAHDRITFLGMKYVERGYITRDEYENLNDYLYEPYAEAGGNGSAKRVMEEVRKLPLHN' A
#
# COMPACT_ATOMS: atom_id res chain seq x y z
N ASP A 1 17.16 12.16 -20.99
CA ASP A 1 16.39 11.75 -22.12
C ASP A 1 15.27 10.82 -21.72
N ALA A 2 14.56 10.29 -22.71
CA ALA A 2 13.33 9.56 -22.46
C ALA A 2 13.51 8.36 -21.56
N ARG A 3 14.61 7.70 -21.68
CA ARG A 3 14.78 6.41 -20.97
C ARG A 3 14.85 6.57 -19.46
N ARG A 4 15.30 7.70 -18.97
CA ARG A 4 15.45 7.84 -17.53
C ARG A 4 14.14 8.11 -16.81
N THR A 5 13.10 8.39 -17.54
CA THR A 5 11.81 8.63 -16.91
C THR A 5 10.95 7.38 -16.88
N LYS A 6 11.42 6.32 -17.52
CA LYS A 6 10.66 5.07 -17.57
C LYS A 6 11.12 4.11 -16.50
N LYS A 7 10.18 3.57 -15.79
CA LYS A 7 10.47 2.49 -14.85
C LYS A 7 10.66 1.20 -15.62
N SER A 8 11.50 0.35 -15.10
CA SER A 8 11.71 -0.97 -15.71
C SER A 8 10.42 -1.80 -15.60
N ALA A 9 10.36 -2.86 -16.40
CA ALA A 9 9.20 -3.76 -16.33
C ALA A 9 9.10 -4.41 -14.97
N SER A 10 10.21 -4.80 -14.36
CA SER A 10 10.15 -5.41 -13.04
C SER A 10 9.72 -4.41 -12.00
N THR A 11 10.12 -3.15 -12.07
CA THR A 11 9.65 -2.14 -11.13
C THR A 11 8.16 -1.95 -11.27
N ARG A 12 7.65 -1.87 -12.50
CA ARG A 12 6.21 -1.71 -12.70
C ARG A 12 5.44 -2.90 -12.16
N LEU A 13 5.97 -4.10 -12.35
CA LEU A 13 5.34 -5.31 -11.85
C LEU A 13 5.30 -5.31 -10.33
N LEU A 14 6.40 -4.92 -9.68
CA LEU A 14 6.43 -4.85 -8.22
C LEU A 14 5.44 -3.82 -7.70
N ILE A 15 5.33 -2.67 -8.36
CA ILE A 15 4.36 -1.66 -7.99
C ILE A 15 2.93 -2.24 -8.09
N GLY A 16 2.66 -2.98 -9.16
CA GLY A 16 1.35 -3.59 -9.36
C GLY A 16 1.03 -4.63 -8.31
N ILE A 17 2.00 -5.47 -7.97
CA ILE A 17 1.81 -6.50 -6.95
C ILE A 17 1.57 -5.83 -5.59
N ALA A 18 2.36 -4.81 -5.25
CA ALA A 18 2.18 -4.09 -4.00
C ALA A 18 0.83 -3.40 -3.96
N HIS A 19 0.41 -2.80 -5.07
CA HIS A 19 -0.90 -2.17 -5.16
C HIS A 19 -2.00 -3.16 -4.81
N ASP A 20 -1.97 -4.34 -5.45
CA ASP A 20 -2.97 -5.35 -5.21
C ASP A 20 -2.97 -5.81 -3.75
N ARG A 21 -1.79 -6.01 -3.20
CA ARG A 21 -1.70 -6.49 -1.82
C ARG A 21 -2.20 -5.45 -0.84
N ILE A 22 -1.80 -4.19 -1.05
CA ILE A 22 -2.23 -3.11 -0.18
C ILE A 22 -3.74 -2.94 -0.21
N THR A 23 -4.33 -2.94 -1.41
CA THR A 23 -5.77 -2.75 -1.52
C THR A 23 -6.52 -3.93 -0.95
N PHE A 24 -6.05 -5.16 -1.19
CA PHE A 24 -6.71 -6.34 -0.66
C PHE A 24 -6.69 -6.34 0.87
N LEU A 25 -5.52 -6.19 1.46
CA LEU A 25 -5.40 -6.21 2.91
C LEU A 25 -6.08 -5.01 3.55
N GLY A 26 -5.90 -3.83 2.95
CA GLY A 26 -6.49 -2.62 3.48
C GLY A 26 -8.00 -2.70 3.53
N MET A 27 -8.62 -3.14 2.44
CA MET A 27 -10.07 -3.27 2.42
C MET A 27 -10.56 -4.31 3.40
N LYS A 28 -9.80 -5.39 3.57
CA LYS A 28 -10.15 -6.40 4.55
C LYS A 28 -10.21 -5.81 5.96
N TYR A 29 -9.22 -4.97 6.31
CA TYR A 29 -9.19 -4.34 7.62
C TYR A 29 -10.29 -3.31 7.77
N VAL A 30 -10.55 -2.54 6.72
CA VAL A 30 -11.64 -1.56 6.75
C VAL A 30 -12.98 -2.24 6.98
N GLU A 31 -13.22 -3.36 6.31
CA GLU A 31 -14.46 -4.11 6.48
C GLU A 31 -14.57 -4.69 7.89
N ARG A 32 -13.45 -5.11 8.45
CA ARG A 32 -13.44 -5.64 9.82
C ARG A 32 -13.66 -4.55 10.87
N GLY A 33 -13.26 -3.32 10.54
CA GLY A 33 -13.50 -2.17 11.41
C GLY A 33 -12.40 -1.85 12.39
N TYR A 34 -11.27 -2.56 12.35
CA TYR A 34 -10.11 -2.26 13.18
C TYR A 34 -8.87 -2.87 12.57
N ILE A 35 -7.71 -2.49 13.10
CA ILE A 35 -6.44 -3.03 12.66
C ILE A 35 -5.53 -3.17 13.88
N THR A 36 -4.72 -4.22 13.90
CA THR A 36 -3.75 -4.37 14.97
C THR A 36 -2.48 -3.60 14.65
N ARG A 37 -1.66 -3.35 15.69
CA ARG A 37 -0.40 -2.65 15.51
C ARG A 37 0.51 -3.38 14.54
N ASP A 38 0.63 -4.70 14.69
CA ASP A 38 1.48 -5.49 13.80
C ASP A 38 0.97 -5.46 12.36
N GLU A 39 -0.35 -5.52 12.19
CA GLU A 39 -0.93 -5.46 10.86
C GLU A 39 -0.68 -4.11 10.22
N TYR A 40 -0.79 -3.04 10.99
CA TYR A 40 -0.56 -1.71 10.47
C TYR A 40 0.91 -1.54 10.05
N GLU A 41 1.82 -1.97 10.91
CA GLU A 41 3.25 -1.89 10.60
C GLU A 41 3.56 -2.66 9.32
N ASN A 42 3.03 -3.87 9.19
CA ASN A 42 3.27 -4.68 8.02
C ASN A 42 2.73 -4.00 6.75
N LEU A 43 1.51 -3.48 6.83
CA LEU A 43 0.89 -2.87 5.68
C LEU A 43 1.57 -1.55 5.30
N ASN A 44 1.87 -0.72 6.29
CA ASN A 44 2.42 0.61 6.04
C ASN A 44 3.92 0.57 5.76
N ASP A 45 4.70 -0.06 6.65
CA ASP A 45 6.14 0.07 6.61
C ASP A 45 6.75 -0.84 5.56
N TYR A 46 6.19 -2.02 5.36
CA TYR A 46 6.78 -3.01 4.46
C TYR A 46 6.13 -3.02 3.09
N LEU A 47 4.92 -2.48 2.96
CA LEU A 47 4.23 -2.49 1.67
C LEU A 47 3.99 -1.08 1.14
N TYR A 48 3.30 -0.25 1.91
CA TYR A 48 2.86 1.03 1.36
C TYR A 48 4.01 2.03 1.19
N GLU A 49 4.91 2.15 2.17
CA GLU A 49 5.98 3.13 2.05
C GLU A 49 6.91 2.83 0.88
N PRO A 50 7.39 1.58 0.70
CA PRO A 50 8.18 1.29 -0.50
C PRO A 50 7.40 1.49 -1.79
N TYR A 51 6.11 1.17 -1.77
CA TYR A 51 5.24 1.37 -2.92
C TYR A 51 5.18 2.86 -3.31
N ALA A 52 4.98 3.72 -2.31
CA ALA A 52 4.90 5.16 -2.56
C ALA A 52 6.24 5.71 -3.03
N GLU A 53 7.34 5.24 -2.44
CA GLU A 53 8.68 5.66 -2.84
C GLU A 53 8.99 5.27 -4.27
N ALA A 54 8.47 4.12 -4.70
CA ALA A 54 8.67 3.67 -6.07
C ALA A 54 7.78 4.40 -7.07
N GLY A 55 6.92 5.29 -6.59
CA GLY A 55 6.07 6.08 -7.46
C GLY A 55 4.63 5.59 -7.54
N GLY A 56 4.23 4.68 -6.66
CA GLY A 56 2.86 4.20 -6.64
C GLY A 56 1.92 5.25 -6.06
N ASN A 57 0.70 5.28 -6.57
CA ASN A 57 -0.31 6.20 -6.08
C ASN A 57 -1.69 5.66 -6.47
N GLY A 58 -2.72 6.49 -6.33
CA GLY A 58 -4.05 6.11 -6.78
C GLY A 58 -4.85 5.39 -5.72
N SER A 59 -5.50 4.29 -6.10
CA SER A 59 -6.45 3.63 -5.20
C SER A 59 -5.80 3.07 -3.94
N ALA A 60 -4.55 2.61 -4.03
CA ALA A 60 -3.86 2.13 -2.83
C ALA A 60 -3.68 3.24 -1.81
N LYS A 61 -3.40 4.45 -2.28
CA LYS A 61 -3.28 5.60 -1.38
C LYS A 61 -4.61 5.87 -0.67
N ARG A 62 -5.71 5.82 -1.41
CA ARG A 62 -7.03 6.04 -0.81
C ARG A 62 -7.37 4.97 0.22
N VAL A 63 -7.03 3.72 -0.09
CA VAL A 63 -7.26 2.63 0.86
C VAL A 63 -6.45 2.86 2.14
N MET A 64 -5.19 3.27 2.01
CA MET A 64 -4.38 3.55 3.21
C MET A 64 -4.95 4.69 4.03
N GLU A 65 -5.53 5.70 3.38
CA GLU A 65 -6.16 6.78 4.12
C GLU A 65 -7.32 6.27 4.97
N GLU A 66 -8.10 5.32 4.44
CA GLU A 66 -9.17 4.72 5.21
C GLU A 66 -8.64 3.83 6.35
N VAL A 67 -7.57 3.09 6.07
CA VAL A 67 -6.94 2.24 7.08
C VAL A 67 -6.45 3.09 8.27
N ARG A 68 -5.90 4.26 8.00
CA ARG A 68 -5.37 5.14 9.06
C ARG A 68 -6.46 5.67 9.99
N LYS A 69 -7.70 5.61 9.57
CA LYS A 69 -8.82 6.03 10.42
C LYS A 69 -9.32 4.93 11.33
N LEU A 70 -8.85 3.70 11.14
CA LEU A 70 -9.35 2.56 11.91
C LEU A 70 -8.83 2.59 13.34
N PRO A 71 -9.64 2.11 14.30
CA PRO A 71 -9.14 1.92 15.66
C PRO A 71 -7.97 0.94 15.68
N LEU A 72 -6.97 1.26 16.47
CA LEU A 72 -5.78 0.44 16.59
C LEU A 72 -5.94 -0.49 17.78
N HIS A 73 -5.92 -1.79 17.53
CA HIS A 73 -5.98 -2.81 18.56
C HIS A 73 -4.59 -3.41 18.78
N ASN A 74 -4.33 -3.86 19.96
CA ASN A 74 -3.06 -4.52 20.26
C ASN A 74 -3.11 -6.00 20.00
#